data_371ae9706bd85ec2ba41b90f141a4c87
#
_entry.id   371ae9706bd85ec2ba41b90f141a4c87
#
_cell.length_a   1.000
_cell.length_b   1.000
_cell.length_c   1.000
_cell.angle_alpha   90.00
_cell.angle_beta   90.00
_cell.angle_gamma   90.00
#
_symmetry.space_group_name_H-M   'P 1'
#
loop_
_entity.id
_entity.type
_entity.pdbx_description
1 polymer ?
#
loop_
_entity_poly.entity_id
_entity_poly.type
_entity_poly.pdbx_seq_one_letter_code
_entity_poly.pdbx_strand_id
1 'polypeptide(L)'
;MNEPHTEIIGAASGGVFVSDLHLFSPRSDAADIPKILEETQGSDRYIVLGGDIFDFRWSIRGSHEKTLAAAVEWLEELLERTGRAHVRFIPGNHDCHPEFLQLLQKLTERNERFQWYPHHFQIGNSLFLHGDILDARGNLSNYRAKFIHVQPQTEFKHGLYDGVVALRLHKLVPLLRHRPDQTCKRLNTLIGKLPAASEIPVERIYFGHTHAPVLGYESQGIQYYNPGAALKHMRSYPQYFEFDQPIGIADHLPREQ
;
A
#
# COMPACT_ATOMS: atom_id res chain seq x y z
N MET A 1 29.33 -19.16 12.65
CA MET A 1 29.19 -17.68 12.64
C MET A 1 29.19 -17.30 11.17
N ASN A 2 28.01 -17.18 10.57
CA ASN A 2 27.86 -16.69 9.21
C ASN A 2 27.58 -15.19 9.33
N GLU A 3 28.50 -14.39 8.82
CA GLU A 3 28.28 -12.95 8.66
C GLU A 3 27.09 -12.73 7.69
N PRO A 4 26.23 -11.74 7.95
CA PRO A 4 25.16 -11.43 7.02
C PRO A 4 25.81 -10.88 5.75
N HIS A 5 25.67 -11.61 4.65
CA HIS A 5 26.03 -11.12 3.33
C HIS A 5 25.06 -9.97 2.95
N THR A 6 25.55 -8.75 3.09
CA THR A 6 24.92 -7.59 2.50
C THR A 6 25.22 -7.63 0.99
N GLU A 7 24.40 -8.28 0.21
CA GLU A 7 24.46 -8.10 -1.24
C GLU A 7 24.04 -6.66 -1.54
N ILE A 8 24.97 -5.88 -2.05
CA ILE A 8 24.71 -4.57 -2.65
C ILE A 8 24.00 -4.84 -3.97
N ILE A 9 22.70 -5.07 -3.92
CA ILE A 9 21.82 -5.04 -5.09
C ILE A 9 21.76 -3.57 -5.53
N GLY A 10 22.00 -3.30 -6.79
CA GLY A 10 22.21 -2.00 -7.41
C GLY A 10 21.50 -0.81 -6.76
N ALA A 11 22.16 0.32 -6.72
CA ALA A 11 21.69 1.53 -6.05
C ALA A 11 20.41 2.08 -6.70
N ALA A 12 19.25 1.90 -6.06
CA ALA A 12 18.00 2.46 -6.54
C ALA A 12 17.96 3.97 -6.32
N SER A 13 17.55 4.72 -7.35
CA SER A 13 17.51 6.19 -7.32
C SER A 13 16.16 6.76 -6.84
N GLY A 14 15.13 5.91 -6.69
CA GLY A 14 13.78 6.35 -6.31
C GLY A 14 12.71 5.33 -6.69
N GLY A 15 11.46 5.79 -6.84
CA GLY A 15 10.36 4.90 -7.19
C GLY A 15 9.01 5.60 -7.30
N VAL A 16 7.97 4.78 -7.26
CA VAL A 16 6.57 5.21 -7.25
C VAL A 16 5.80 4.53 -6.13
N PHE A 17 5.01 5.29 -5.41
CA PHE A 17 4.08 4.81 -4.39
C PHE A 17 2.65 4.91 -4.91
N VAL A 18 1.91 3.82 -4.85
CA VAL A 18 0.47 3.74 -5.12
C VAL A 18 -0.25 3.01 -4.00
N SER A 19 -1.49 3.38 -3.71
CA SER A 19 -2.36 2.71 -2.74
C SER A 19 -3.82 2.82 -3.15
N ASP A 20 -4.70 2.10 -2.46
CA ASP A 20 -6.15 2.24 -2.57
C ASP A 20 -6.67 2.09 -4.01
N LEU A 21 -6.14 1.08 -4.73
CA LEU A 21 -6.57 0.75 -6.09
C LEU A 21 -7.87 -0.04 -6.12
N HIS A 22 -8.15 -0.77 -5.05
CA HIS A 22 -9.34 -1.62 -4.87
C HIS A 22 -9.64 -2.50 -6.09
N LEU A 23 -8.60 -3.08 -6.68
CA LEU A 23 -8.72 -3.99 -7.82
C LEU A 23 -9.71 -5.11 -7.50
N PHE A 24 -10.41 -5.59 -8.54
CA PHE A 24 -11.47 -6.58 -8.48
C PHE A 24 -12.81 -6.08 -7.91
N SER A 25 -12.86 -4.90 -7.31
CA SER A 25 -14.12 -4.23 -7.02
C SER A 25 -14.70 -3.62 -8.32
N PRO A 26 -16.02 -3.68 -8.54
CA PRO A 26 -16.63 -3.02 -9.71
C PRO A 26 -16.54 -1.49 -9.64
N ARG A 27 -16.03 -0.95 -8.55
CA ARG A 27 -15.86 0.47 -8.29
C ARG A 27 -14.43 0.96 -8.51
N SER A 28 -13.50 0.04 -8.74
CA SER A 28 -12.12 0.38 -9.10
C SER A 28 -12.08 1.16 -10.42
N ASP A 29 -11.26 2.21 -10.45
CA ASP A 29 -10.97 3.05 -11.61
C ASP A 29 -9.45 3.13 -11.83
N ALA A 30 -8.80 1.98 -11.69
CA ALA A 30 -7.34 1.83 -11.71
C ALA A 30 -6.80 1.33 -13.07
N ALA A 31 -7.57 1.48 -14.16
CA ALA A 31 -7.21 0.91 -15.47
C ALA A 31 -5.85 1.40 -16.02
N ASP A 32 -5.48 2.65 -15.72
CA ASP A 32 -4.23 3.24 -16.20
C ASP A 32 -3.02 2.95 -15.29
N ILE A 33 -3.25 2.45 -14.08
CA ILE A 33 -2.17 2.24 -13.10
C ILE A 33 -1.12 1.22 -13.59
N PRO A 34 -1.48 0.07 -14.18
CA PRO A 34 -0.48 -0.87 -14.71
C PRO A 34 0.49 -0.21 -15.67
N LYS A 35 0.00 0.63 -16.58
CA LYS A 35 0.86 1.37 -17.53
C LYS A 35 1.82 2.32 -16.81
N ILE A 36 1.34 3.04 -15.79
CA ILE A 36 2.19 3.94 -14.99
C ILE A 36 3.29 3.14 -14.28
N LEU A 37 2.98 1.96 -13.75
CA LEU A 37 3.96 1.09 -13.11
C LEU A 37 4.96 0.50 -14.12
N GLU A 38 4.53 0.21 -15.34
CA GLU A 38 5.40 -0.25 -16.43
C GLU A 38 6.40 0.83 -16.88
N GLU A 39 6.13 2.12 -16.68
CA GLU A 39 7.07 3.21 -16.95
C GLU A 39 8.33 3.14 -16.07
N THR A 40 8.32 2.36 -15.00
CA THR A 40 9.50 2.06 -14.19
C THR A 40 10.39 0.98 -14.80
N GLN A 41 9.99 0.35 -15.91
CA GLN A 41 10.72 -0.73 -16.56
C GLN A 41 12.15 -0.30 -16.94
N GLY A 42 13.09 -1.23 -16.77
CA GLY A 42 14.50 -1.04 -17.14
C GLY A 42 15.33 -0.20 -16.17
N SER A 43 14.75 0.25 -15.05
CA SER A 43 15.45 0.99 -14.00
C SER A 43 15.48 0.19 -12.69
N ASP A 44 16.55 0.36 -11.91
CA ASP A 44 16.61 -0.14 -10.54
C ASP A 44 15.81 0.85 -9.65
N ARG A 45 14.50 0.72 -9.68
CA ARG A 45 13.54 1.58 -8.95
C ARG A 45 12.62 0.77 -8.07
N TYR A 46 12.00 1.43 -7.13
CA TYR A 46 10.97 0.82 -6.29
C TYR A 46 9.57 1.07 -6.85
N ILE A 47 8.74 0.03 -6.77
CA ILE A 47 7.29 0.13 -6.86
C ILE A 47 6.74 -0.23 -5.49
N VAL A 48 6.16 0.75 -4.81
CA VAL A 48 5.60 0.56 -3.48
C VAL A 48 4.08 0.48 -3.57
N LEU A 49 3.53 -0.69 -3.27
CA LEU A 49 2.11 -1.00 -3.20
C LEU A 49 1.65 -0.82 -1.76
N GLY A 50 1.07 0.34 -1.46
CA GLY A 50 0.80 0.85 -0.12
C GLY A 50 -0.54 0.41 0.50
N GLY A 51 -1.01 -0.78 0.19
CA GLY A 51 -2.23 -1.38 0.75
C GLY A 51 -3.52 -1.01 0.03
N ASP A 52 -4.55 -1.82 0.28
CA ASP A 52 -5.83 -1.76 -0.41
C ASP A 52 -5.67 -1.79 -1.96
N ILE A 53 -4.65 -2.55 -2.40
CA ILE A 53 -4.41 -2.81 -3.82
C ILE A 53 -5.53 -3.69 -4.36
N PHE A 54 -5.89 -4.72 -3.60
CA PHE A 54 -6.97 -5.64 -3.92
C PHE A 54 -8.14 -5.45 -2.95
N ASP A 55 -9.37 -5.60 -3.45
CA ASP A 55 -10.54 -5.56 -2.61
C ASP A 55 -11.16 -6.97 -2.47
N PHE A 56 -10.70 -7.74 -1.49
CA PHE A 56 -11.24 -9.08 -1.25
C PHE A 56 -12.70 -9.06 -0.80
N ARG A 57 -13.11 -7.98 -0.13
CA ARG A 57 -14.48 -7.86 0.39
C ARG A 57 -15.52 -7.61 -0.71
N TRP A 58 -15.18 -6.78 -1.69
CA TRP A 58 -16.09 -6.35 -2.75
C TRP A 58 -15.73 -6.91 -4.12
N SER A 59 -14.93 -7.98 -4.14
CA SER A 59 -14.52 -8.64 -5.36
C SER A 59 -15.70 -9.24 -6.12
N ILE A 60 -15.68 -9.08 -7.44
CA ILE A 60 -16.62 -9.72 -8.38
C ILE A 60 -16.03 -10.98 -9.06
N ARG A 61 -14.92 -11.52 -8.55
CA ARG A 61 -14.27 -12.71 -9.12
C ARG A 61 -15.03 -14.02 -8.83
N GLY A 62 -16.17 -13.97 -8.14
CA GLY A 62 -17.09 -15.07 -7.91
C GLY A 62 -16.77 -15.92 -6.68
N SER A 63 -15.52 -16.09 -6.27
CA SER A 63 -15.16 -16.73 -5.02
C SER A 63 -13.91 -16.11 -4.38
N HIS A 64 -13.69 -16.41 -3.11
CA HIS A 64 -12.50 -15.96 -2.38
C HIS A 64 -11.23 -16.54 -3.01
N GLU A 65 -11.20 -17.84 -3.29
CA GLU A 65 -10.05 -18.53 -3.89
C GLU A 65 -9.70 -17.96 -5.27
N LYS A 66 -10.69 -17.63 -6.09
CA LYS A 66 -10.48 -17.00 -7.40
C LYS A 66 -9.92 -15.58 -7.25
N THR A 67 -10.34 -14.86 -6.21
CA THR A 67 -9.82 -13.53 -5.92
C THR A 67 -8.37 -13.60 -5.46
N LEU A 68 -8.03 -14.55 -4.59
CA LEU A 68 -6.65 -14.79 -4.16
C LEU A 68 -5.74 -15.15 -5.34
N ALA A 69 -6.18 -16.09 -6.18
CA ALA A 69 -5.42 -16.51 -7.37
C ALA A 69 -5.17 -15.33 -8.32
N ALA A 70 -6.21 -14.54 -8.61
CA ALA A 70 -6.09 -13.36 -9.46
C ALA A 70 -5.18 -12.27 -8.85
N ALA A 71 -5.11 -12.15 -7.52
CA ALA A 71 -4.23 -11.20 -6.87
C ALA A 71 -2.75 -11.60 -7.01
N VAL A 72 -2.45 -12.89 -6.85
CA VAL A 72 -1.09 -13.41 -7.06
C VAL A 72 -0.68 -13.30 -8.53
N GLU A 73 -1.55 -13.71 -9.45
CA GLU A 73 -1.33 -13.59 -10.90
C GLU A 73 -1.00 -12.13 -11.29
N TRP A 74 -1.77 -11.17 -10.79
CA TRP A 74 -1.52 -9.75 -11.05
C TRP A 74 -0.14 -9.28 -10.53
N LEU A 75 0.28 -9.75 -9.34
CA LEU A 75 1.61 -9.44 -8.80
C LEU A 75 2.73 -10.07 -9.62
N GLU A 76 2.55 -11.32 -10.07
CA GLU A 76 3.51 -12.02 -10.92
C GLU A 76 3.63 -11.32 -12.29
N GLU A 77 2.50 -10.94 -12.92
CA GLU A 77 2.50 -10.15 -14.14
C GLU A 77 3.19 -8.78 -13.96
N LEU A 78 2.93 -8.10 -12.84
CA LEU A 78 3.61 -6.83 -12.54
C LEU A 78 5.13 -7.01 -12.48
N LEU A 79 5.60 -8.04 -11.78
CA LEU A 79 7.03 -8.35 -11.68
C LEU A 79 7.65 -8.69 -13.03
N GLU A 80 6.93 -9.35 -13.93
CA GLU A 80 7.39 -9.63 -15.29
C GLU A 80 7.48 -8.34 -16.13
N ARG A 81 6.43 -7.52 -16.12
CA ARG A 81 6.32 -6.29 -16.92
C ARG A 81 7.28 -5.20 -16.49
N THR A 82 7.58 -5.11 -15.20
CA THR A 82 8.43 -4.05 -14.64
C THR A 82 9.93 -4.40 -14.64
N GLY A 83 10.30 -5.58 -15.13
CA GLY A 83 11.67 -5.96 -15.40
C GLY A 83 12.57 -5.94 -14.17
N ARG A 84 13.36 -4.86 -13.96
CA ARG A 84 14.33 -4.74 -12.85
C ARG A 84 13.79 -4.03 -11.61
N ALA A 85 12.57 -3.53 -11.63
CA ALA A 85 12.01 -2.82 -10.50
C ALA A 85 11.82 -3.72 -9.26
N HIS A 86 12.03 -3.15 -8.08
CA HIS A 86 11.82 -3.81 -6.81
C HIS A 86 10.42 -3.51 -6.28
N VAL A 87 9.57 -4.52 -6.18
CA VAL A 87 8.21 -4.38 -5.70
C VAL A 87 8.17 -4.57 -4.18
N ARG A 88 7.57 -3.62 -3.48
CA ARG A 88 7.35 -3.66 -2.04
C ARG A 88 5.86 -3.57 -1.76
N PHE A 89 5.32 -4.50 -0.99
CA PHE A 89 3.91 -4.60 -0.69
C PHE A 89 3.64 -4.38 0.80
N ILE A 90 2.70 -3.52 1.13
CA ILE A 90 2.18 -3.33 2.49
C ILE A 90 0.69 -3.64 2.43
N PRO A 91 0.17 -4.64 3.17
CA PRO A 91 -1.27 -4.89 3.20
C PRO A 91 -2.05 -3.75 3.83
N GLY A 92 -3.19 -3.40 3.25
CA GLY A 92 -4.20 -2.55 3.86
C GLY A 92 -5.30 -3.37 4.56
N ASN A 93 -6.38 -2.72 4.94
CA ASN A 93 -7.48 -3.43 5.59
C ASN A 93 -8.35 -4.25 4.60
N HIS A 94 -8.34 -3.94 3.31
CA HIS A 94 -9.09 -4.70 2.30
C HIS A 94 -8.34 -5.91 1.74
N ASP A 95 -7.01 -5.97 1.90
CA ASP A 95 -6.16 -7.04 1.36
C ASP A 95 -5.27 -7.74 2.41
N CYS A 96 -5.57 -7.58 3.71
CA CYS A 96 -4.86 -8.23 4.82
C CYS A 96 -5.36 -9.65 5.17
N HIS A 97 -5.98 -10.37 4.22
CA HIS A 97 -6.50 -11.71 4.48
C HIS A 97 -5.37 -12.70 4.78
N PRO A 98 -5.44 -13.53 5.84
CA PRO A 98 -4.36 -14.42 6.26
C PRO A 98 -3.85 -15.35 5.15
N GLU A 99 -4.74 -15.90 4.33
CA GLU A 99 -4.35 -16.75 3.20
C GLU A 99 -3.57 -15.96 2.14
N PHE A 100 -3.96 -14.71 1.90
CA PHE A 100 -3.21 -13.84 0.98
C PHE A 100 -1.82 -13.51 1.52
N LEU A 101 -1.69 -13.23 2.81
CA LEU A 101 -0.38 -12.97 3.43
C LEU A 101 0.56 -14.19 3.31
N GLN A 102 0.03 -15.41 3.42
CA GLN A 102 0.82 -16.62 3.17
C GLN A 102 1.26 -16.74 1.70
N LEU A 103 0.43 -16.30 0.76
CA LEU A 103 0.79 -16.28 -0.66
C LEU A 103 1.85 -15.19 -0.96
N LEU A 104 1.76 -14.02 -0.32
CA LEU A 104 2.81 -12.99 -0.40
C LEU A 104 4.15 -13.52 0.12
N GLN A 105 4.14 -14.26 1.24
CA GLN A 105 5.33 -14.88 1.79
C GLN A 105 5.96 -15.88 0.78
N LYS A 106 5.16 -16.74 0.17
CA LYS A 106 5.63 -17.66 -0.88
C LYS A 106 6.16 -16.92 -2.11
N LEU A 107 5.58 -15.77 -2.47
CA LEU A 107 6.06 -14.97 -3.57
C LEU A 107 7.42 -14.34 -3.25
N THR A 108 7.62 -13.85 -2.02
CA THR A 108 8.92 -13.36 -1.53
C THR A 108 10.01 -14.45 -1.62
N GLU A 109 9.69 -15.69 -1.24
CA GLU A 109 10.63 -16.81 -1.30
C GLU A 109 11.04 -17.20 -2.73
N ARG A 110 10.18 -16.92 -3.73
CA ARG A 110 10.39 -17.27 -5.14
C ARG A 110 10.99 -16.13 -5.97
N ASN A 111 10.89 -14.90 -5.50
CA ASN A 111 11.30 -13.73 -6.28
C ASN A 111 11.98 -12.67 -5.40
N GLU A 112 13.30 -12.55 -5.54
CA GLU A 112 14.15 -11.62 -4.78
C GLU A 112 13.78 -10.14 -4.97
N ARG A 113 13.11 -9.78 -6.07
CA ARG A 113 12.64 -8.42 -6.34
C ARG A 113 11.36 -8.08 -5.60
N PHE A 114 10.65 -9.06 -5.01
CA PHE A 114 9.42 -8.88 -4.28
C PHE A 114 9.65 -9.06 -2.78
N GLN A 115 9.13 -8.10 -1.99
CA GLN A 115 9.04 -8.24 -0.54
C GLN A 115 7.76 -7.60 -0.01
N TRP A 116 7.25 -8.11 1.10
CA TRP A 116 6.11 -7.53 1.77
C TRP A 116 6.39 -7.26 3.25
N TYR A 117 5.68 -6.26 3.79
CA TYR A 117 5.86 -5.81 5.17
C TYR A 117 4.49 -5.69 5.83
N PRO A 118 4.25 -6.27 7.03
CA PRO A 118 2.92 -6.36 7.62
C PRO A 118 2.30 -4.99 7.97
N HIS A 119 3.12 -3.98 8.26
CA HIS A 119 2.63 -2.69 8.76
C HIS A 119 3.25 -1.49 8.06
N HIS A 120 4.57 -1.45 7.96
CA HIS A 120 5.34 -0.36 7.39
C HIS A 120 6.76 -0.82 7.09
N PHE A 121 7.47 -0.05 6.29
CA PHE A 121 8.91 -0.16 6.13
C PHE A 121 9.50 1.21 5.82
N GLN A 122 10.79 1.35 5.97
CA GLN A 122 11.53 2.58 5.71
C GLN A 122 12.65 2.33 4.71
N ILE A 123 12.81 3.24 3.75
CA ILE A 123 13.97 3.30 2.87
C ILE A 123 14.55 4.70 2.98
N GLY A 124 15.81 4.80 3.43
CA GLY A 124 16.44 6.09 3.73
C GLY A 124 15.59 6.91 4.70
N ASN A 125 15.29 8.15 4.33
CA ASN A 125 14.46 9.08 5.09
C ASN A 125 12.95 8.98 4.78
N SER A 126 12.53 7.99 4.02
CA SER A 126 11.14 7.82 3.56
C SER A 126 10.47 6.62 4.22
N LEU A 127 9.38 6.84 4.94
CA LEU A 127 8.54 5.83 5.59
C LEU A 127 7.30 5.55 4.76
N PHE A 128 6.99 4.28 4.57
CA PHE A 128 5.83 3.80 3.81
C PHE A 128 4.93 2.97 4.71
N LEU A 129 3.63 3.23 4.66
CA LEU A 129 2.61 2.47 5.40
C LEU A 129 1.25 2.60 4.70
N HIS A 130 0.29 1.70 5.05
CA HIS A 130 -1.07 1.86 4.51
C HIS A 130 -1.80 3.05 5.14
N GLY A 131 -1.74 3.21 6.46
CA GLY A 131 -2.40 4.33 7.14
C GLY A 131 -3.66 3.94 7.94
N ASP A 132 -4.12 2.71 7.89
CA ASP A 132 -5.28 2.20 8.62
C ASP A 132 -5.10 2.22 10.16
N ILE A 133 -3.88 2.43 10.64
CA ILE A 133 -3.56 2.74 12.03
C ILE A 133 -4.33 3.99 12.55
N LEU A 134 -4.69 4.92 11.65
CA LEU A 134 -5.48 6.11 11.97
C LEU A 134 -6.87 5.74 12.53
N ASP A 135 -7.45 4.64 12.08
CA ASP A 135 -8.78 4.18 12.47
C ASP A 135 -8.77 2.98 13.42
N ALA A 136 -7.60 2.41 13.67
CA ALA A 136 -7.43 1.20 14.47
C ALA A 136 -7.63 1.40 15.98
N ARG A 137 -7.71 2.64 16.48
CA ARG A 137 -7.87 2.96 17.92
C ARG A 137 -6.88 2.20 18.82
N GLY A 138 -5.64 2.03 18.37
CA GLY A 138 -4.57 1.38 19.11
C GLY A 138 -4.48 -0.15 18.92
N ASN A 139 -5.37 -0.77 18.16
CA ASN A 139 -5.29 -2.21 17.85
C ASN A 139 -5.56 -2.47 16.36
N LEU A 140 -4.47 -2.49 15.59
CA LEU A 140 -4.51 -2.65 14.14
C LEU A 140 -5.03 -4.04 13.73
N SER A 141 -4.61 -5.09 14.43
CA SER A 141 -5.05 -6.46 14.14
C SER A 141 -6.57 -6.62 14.30
N ASN A 142 -7.14 -6.12 15.41
CA ASN A 142 -8.59 -6.14 15.62
C ASN A 142 -9.34 -5.25 14.62
N TYR A 143 -8.74 -4.17 14.16
CA TYR A 143 -9.32 -3.34 13.11
C TYR A 143 -9.39 -4.10 11.80
N ARG A 144 -8.27 -4.66 11.33
CA ARG A 144 -8.17 -5.42 10.08
C ARG A 144 -9.04 -6.66 10.07
N ALA A 145 -9.17 -7.37 11.22
CA ALA A 145 -10.03 -8.55 11.35
C ALA A 145 -11.50 -8.30 10.95
N LYS A 146 -12.00 -7.06 11.06
CA LYS A 146 -13.36 -6.70 10.65
C LYS A 146 -13.57 -6.70 9.13
N PHE A 147 -12.50 -6.69 8.36
CA PHE A 147 -12.52 -6.65 6.91
C PHE A 147 -12.27 -8.03 6.28
N ILE A 148 -11.88 -9.03 7.08
CA ILE A 148 -11.66 -10.40 6.62
C ILE A 148 -13.00 -11.05 6.33
N HIS A 149 -13.26 -11.30 5.06
CA HIS A 149 -14.50 -11.95 4.59
C HIS A 149 -14.15 -13.04 3.58
N VAL A 150 -14.61 -14.26 3.86
CA VAL A 150 -14.43 -15.43 2.98
C VAL A 150 -15.56 -15.53 1.94
N GLN A 151 -16.73 -14.99 2.25
CA GLN A 151 -17.87 -15.05 1.33
C GLN A 151 -18.02 -13.73 0.55
N PRO A 152 -18.28 -13.80 -0.76
CA PRO A 152 -18.62 -12.64 -1.56
C PRO A 152 -19.80 -11.87 -1.00
N GLN A 153 -19.80 -10.56 -1.14
CA GLN A 153 -20.96 -9.75 -0.76
C GLN A 153 -22.14 -10.04 -1.69
N THR A 154 -23.35 -9.93 -1.14
CA THR A 154 -24.58 -10.17 -1.91
C THR A 154 -24.80 -9.06 -2.95
N GLU A 155 -25.49 -9.37 -4.05
CA GLU A 155 -25.89 -8.39 -5.07
C GLU A 155 -26.66 -7.20 -4.49
N PHE A 156 -27.50 -7.45 -3.48
CA PHE A 156 -28.22 -6.39 -2.78
C PHE A 156 -27.27 -5.38 -2.11
N LYS A 157 -26.21 -5.86 -1.43
CA LYS A 157 -25.22 -4.99 -0.80
C LYS A 157 -24.39 -4.25 -1.84
N HIS A 158 -24.06 -4.89 -2.98
CA HIS A 158 -23.43 -4.22 -4.10
C HIS A 158 -24.29 -3.08 -4.63
N GLY A 159 -25.60 -3.32 -4.87
CA GLY A 159 -26.54 -2.30 -5.34
C GLY A 159 -26.72 -1.15 -4.36
N LEU A 160 -26.79 -1.42 -3.04
CA LEU A 160 -26.85 -0.37 -2.03
C LEU A 160 -25.60 0.52 -2.02
N TYR A 161 -24.43 -0.10 -2.09
CA TYR A 161 -23.18 0.66 -2.13
C TYR A 161 -23.00 1.40 -3.45
N ASP A 162 -23.45 0.85 -4.58
CA ASP A 162 -23.48 1.54 -5.87
C ASP A 162 -24.33 2.80 -5.83
N GLY A 163 -25.45 2.78 -5.12
CA GLY A 163 -26.27 3.96 -4.83
C GLY A 163 -25.50 5.04 -4.08
N VAL A 164 -24.72 4.65 -3.04
CA VAL A 164 -23.85 5.57 -2.28
C VAL A 164 -22.78 6.19 -3.21
N VAL A 165 -22.21 5.40 -4.12
CA VAL A 165 -21.20 5.86 -5.07
C VAL A 165 -21.82 6.77 -6.12
N ALA A 166 -22.98 6.41 -6.69
CA ALA A 166 -23.70 7.23 -7.67
C ALA A 166 -24.09 8.60 -7.11
N LEU A 167 -24.53 8.66 -5.85
CA LEU A 167 -24.82 9.89 -5.13
C LEU A 167 -23.56 10.63 -4.64
N ARG A 168 -22.37 10.10 -4.92
CA ARG A 168 -21.07 10.64 -4.50
C ARG A 168 -20.90 10.83 -2.99
N LEU A 169 -21.73 10.19 -2.16
CA LEU A 169 -21.68 10.29 -0.70
C LEU A 169 -20.37 9.74 -0.12
N HIS A 170 -19.77 8.74 -0.78
CA HIS A 170 -18.46 8.18 -0.40
C HIS A 170 -17.33 9.24 -0.40
N LYS A 171 -17.48 10.37 -1.13
CA LYS A 171 -16.51 11.48 -1.11
C LYS A 171 -16.58 12.34 0.14
N LEU A 172 -17.71 12.32 0.83
CA LEU A 172 -17.90 13.14 2.03
C LEU A 172 -17.09 12.61 3.23
N VAL A 173 -16.90 11.31 3.30
CA VAL A 173 -16.15 10.68 4.40
C VAL A 173 -14.70 11.17 4.47
N PRO A 174 -13.91 11.15 3.39
CA PRO A 174 -12.56 11.73 3.39
C PRO A 174 -12.55 13.20 3.76
N LEU A 175 -13.44 13.99 3.18
CA LEU A 175 -13.52 15.44 3.42
C LEU A 175 -13.81 15.81 4.89
N LEU A 176 -14.69 15.05 5.54
CA LEU A 176 -15.14 15.35 6.91
C LEU A 176 -14.21 14.74 7.96
N ARG A 177 -13.64 13.55 7.68
CA ARG A 177 -12.93 12.76 8.67
C ARG A 177 -11.41 12.87 8.57
N HIS A 178 -10.89 13.11 7.37
CA HIS A 178 -9.46 13.04 7.06
C HIS A 178 -8.92 14.36 6.49
N ARG A 179 -9.16 15.47 7.22
CA ARG A 179 -8.52 16.74 6.89
C ARG A 179 -6.99 16.59 6.98
N PRO A 180 -6.22 17.03 5.97
CA PRO A 180 -4.79 16.81 5.92
C PRO A 180 -4.05 17.25 7.17
N ASP A 181 -4.36 18.44 7.68
CA ASP A 181 -3.74 19.03 8.88
C ASP A 181 -3.91 18.16 10.14
N GLN A 182 -5.09 17.60 10.36
CA GLN A 182 -5.38 16.74 11.50
C GLN A 182 -4.87 15.31 11.28
N THR A 183 -5.01 14.80 10.07
CA THR A 183 -4.57 13.46 9.69
C THR A 183 -3.06 13.31 9.84
N CYS A 184 -2.28 14.25 9.29
CA CYS A 184 -0.81 14.20 9.38
C CYS A 184 -0.31 14.34 10.83
N LYS A 185 -0.91 15.23 11.64
CA LYS A 185 -0.57 15.33 13.07
C LYS A 185 -0.87 14.05 13.85
N ARG A 186 -2.04 13.43 13.59
CA ARG A 186 -2.41 12.15 14.22
C ARG A 186 -1.47 11.04 13.78
N LEU A 187 -1.16 10.97 12.49
CA LEU A 187 -0.26 9.97 11.92
C LEU A 187 1.12 10.07 12.54
N ASN A 188 1.69 11.29 12.67
CA ASN A 188 2.97 11.51 13.33
C ASN A 188 2.98 11.00 14.78
N THR A 189 1.93 11.30 15.55
CA THR A 189 1.77 10.82 16.93
C THR A 189 1.70 9.29 17.01
N LEU A 190 1.08 8.62 16.03
CA LEU A 190 0.93 7.17 16.00
C LEU A 190 2.24 6.49 15.57
N ILE A 191 2.91 7.03 14.55
CA ILE A 191 4.20 6.53 14.07
C ILE A 191 5.26 6.61 15.16
N GLY A 192 5.30 7.70 15.95
CA GLY A 192 6.22 7.83 17.08
C GLY A 192 6.06 6.76 18.17
N LYS A 193 4.99 5.94 18.13
CA LYS A 193 4.76 4.80 19.02
C LYS A 193 5.13 3.45 18.37
N LEU A 194 5.43 3.43 17.08
CA LEU A 194 5.87 2.23 16.40
C LEU A 194 7.36 1.98 16.70
N PRO A 195 7.81 0.72 16.68
CA PRO A 195 9.23 0.42 16.70
C PRO A 195 9.92 1.16 15.54
N ALA A 196 11.08 1.76 15.82
CA ALA A 196 11.85 2.42 14.77
C ALA A 196 12.27 1.39 13.71
N ALA A 197 11.96 1.67 12.46
CA ALA A 197 12.35 0.80 11.34
C ALA A 197 13.81 1.03 10.93
N SER A 198 14.39 2.16 11.29
CA SER A 198 15.77 2.56 10.98
C SER A 198 16.25 3.63 11.96
N GLU A 199 17.57 3.81 12.08
CA GLU A 199 18.18 4.92 12.82
C GLU A 199 18.16 6.26 12.05
N ILE A 200 17.84 6.20 10.74
CA ILE A 200 17.75 7.40 9.90
C ILE A 200 16.44 8.14 10.21
N PRO A 201 16.49 9.45 10.49
CA PRO A 201 15.30 10.24 10.73
C PRO A 201 14.33 10.22 9.55
N VAL A 202 13.03 10.11 9.84
CA VAL A 202 11.98 10.17 8.83
C VAL A 202 11.71 11.61 8.45
N GLU A 203 11.84 11.93 7.17
CA GLU A 203 11.54 13.25 6.61
C GLU A 203 10.33 13.20 5.66
N ARG A 204 10.02 12.02 5.11
CA ARG A 204 8.90 11.82 4.18
C ARG A 204 8.04 10.64 4.62
N ILE A 205 6.73 10.80 4.58
CA ILE A 205 5.78 9.75 4.91
C ILE A 205 4.80 9.57 3.75
N TYR A 206 4.76 8.35 3.23
CA TYR A 206 3.85 7.92 2.17
C TYR A 206 2.78 7.01 2.78
N PHE A 207 1.51 7.36 2.60
CA PHE A 207 0.39 6.62 3.21
C PHE A 207 -0.86 6.64 2.33
N GLY A 208 -1.75 5.66 2.50
CA GLY A 208 -3.03 5.53 1.82
C GLY A 208 -4.22 5.67 2.76
N HIS A 209 -5.20 4.75 2.64
CA HIS A 209 -6.34 4.51 3.52
C HIS A 209 -7.39 5.62 3.57
N THR A 210 -6.96 6.86 3.63
CA THR A 210 -7.89 7.98 3.85
C THR A 210 -8.66 8.38 2.59
N HIS A 211 -8.22 7.91 1.42
CA HIS A 211 -8.73 8.28 0.10
C HIS A 211 -8.68 9.78 -0.20
N ALA A 212 -8.05 10.57 0.68
CA ALA A 212 -7.88 12.01 0.54
C ALA A 212 -6.47 12.30 0.02
N PRO A 213 -6.29 12.83 -1.19
CA PRO A 213 -4.97 13.12 -1.71
C PRO A 213 -4.23 14.14 -0.84
N VAL A 214 -2.95 13.88 -0.58
CA VAL A 214 -2.02 14.79 0.09
C VAL A 214 -0.74 14.83 -0.72
N LEU A 215 -0.36 16.02 -1.19
CA LEU A 215 0.73 16.21 -2.14
C LEU A 215 1.80 17.11 -1.52
N GLY A 216 2.65 16.54 -0.66
CA GLY A 216 3.75 17.27 -0.03
C GLY A 216 3.31 18.21 1.11
N TYR A 217 2.27 17.85 1.86
CA TYR A 217 1.88 18.63 3.03
C TYR A 217 2.96 18.55 4.10
N GLU A 218 3.48 19.70 4.53
CA GLU A 218 4.53 19.77 5.54
C GLU A 218 3.93 19.99 6.94
N SER A 219 4.38 19.20 7.90
CA SER A 219 4.05 19.36 9.31
C SER A 219 5.19 18.83 10.18
N GLN A 220 5.67 19.64 11.11
CA GLN A 220 6.74 19.29 12.06
C GLN A 220 8.03 18.81 11.40
N GLY A 221 8.40 19.41 10.26
CA GLY A 221 9.61 19.05 9.50
C GLY A 221 9.47 17.76 8.68
N ILE A 222 8.26 17.17 8.59
CA ILE A 222 7.98 15.96 7.82
C ILE A 222 7.04 16.31 6.66
N GLN A 223 7.32 15.80 5.48
CA GLN A 223 6.48 15.90 4.30
C GLN A 223 5.59 14.65 4.17
N TYR A 224 4.31 14.85 3.90
CA TYR A 224 3.29 13.80 3.82
C TYR A 224 2.73 13.69 2.41
N TYR A 225 2.59 12.44 1.94
CA TYR A 225 2.11 12.11 0.61
C TYR A 225 1.06 11.02 0.69
N ASN A 226 -0.09 11.24 0.02
CA ASN A 226 -1.15 10.26 -0.13
C ASN A 226 -1.68 10.33 -1.55
N PRO A 227 -1.69 9.23 -2.32
CA PRO A 227 -2.16 9.25 -3.72
C PRO A 227 -3.67 9.49 -3.86
N GLY A 228 -4.45 9.41 -2.78
CA GLY A 228 -5.90 9.32 -2.86
C GLY A 228 -6.35 7.89 -3.14
N ALA A 229 -7.44 7.69 -3.89
CA ALA A 229 -7.95 6.37 -4.22
C ALA A 229 -8.37 6.28 -5.70
N ALA A 230 -8.04 5.16 -6.34
CA ALA A 230 -8.45 4.85 -7.69
C ALA A 230 -9.86 4.22 -7.70
N LEU A 231 -10.84 4.97 -7.22
CA LEU A 231 -12.25 4.61 -7.19
C LEU A 231 -13.08 5.54 -8.07
N LYS A 232 -14.19 5.05 -8.58
CA LYS A 232 -15.14 5.84 -9.40
C LYS A 232 -15.43 7.19 -8.75
N HIS A 233 -15.26 8.26 -9.53
CA HIS A 233 -15.43 9.65 -9.10
C HIS A 233 -14.42 10.17 -8.06
N MET A 234 -13.41 9.41 -7.69
CA MET A 234 -12.27 9.88 -6.90
C MET A 234 -11.06 10.11 -7.81
N ARG A 235 -9.99 10.62 -7.25
CA ARG A 235 -8.74 10.83 -7.98
C ARG A 235 -7.61 10.10 -7.28
N SER A 236 -6.79 9.42 -8.05
CA SER A 236 -5.54 8.83 -7.59
C SER A 236 -4.37 9.51 -8.32
N TYR A 237 -3.37 9.88 -7.57
CA TYR A 237 -2.15 10.52 -8.05
C TYR A 237 -0.96 9.70 -7.59
N PRO A 238 -0.42 8.77 -8.39
CA PRO A 238 0.80 8.06 -8.06
C PRO A 238 1.88 9.01 -7.56
N GLN A 239 2.50 8.71 -6.42
CA GLN A 239 3.49 9.57 -5.80
C GLN A 239 4.88 9.10 -6.18
N TYR A 240 5.58 9.86 -7.01
CA TYR A 240 6.96 9.59 -7.33
C TYR A 240 7.87 10.11 -6.23
N PHE A 241 8.92 9.36 -5.92
CA PHE A 241 9.94 9.74 -4.96
C PHE A 241 11.33 9.45 -5.51
N GLU A 242 12.28 10.24 -5.07
CA GLU A 242 13.68 10.08 -5.40
C GLU A 242 14.51 10.16 -4.12
N PHE A 243 15.63 9.46 -4.11
CA PHE A 243 16.59 9.53 -3.04
C PHE A 243 17.70 10.51 -3.43
N ASP A 244 18.14 11.34 -2.49
CA ASP A 244 19.20 12.34 -2.72
C ASP A 244 20.56 11.68 -3.06
N GLN A 245 20.74 10.42 -2.64
CA GLN A 245 21.84 9.55 -3.03
C GLN A 245 21.33 8.13 -3.24
N PRO A 246 21.97 7.34 -4.14
CA PRO A 246 21.61 5.94 -4.30
C PRO A 246 21.73 5.20 -2.97
N ILE A 247 20.66 4.57 -2.53
CA ILE A 247 20.61 3.83 -1.27
C ILE A 247 20.86 2.36 -1.56
N GLY A 248 21.89 1.80 -0.90
CA GLY A 248 22.06 0.36 -0.87
C GLY A 248 20.88 -0.28 -0.14
N ILE A 249 20.32 -1.34 -0.71
CA ILE A 249 19.19 -2.05 -0.10
C ILE A 249 19.73 -2.86 1.09
N ALA A 250 19.66 -2.27 2.29
CA ALA A 250 19.85 -2.99 3.52
C ALA A 250 18.48 -3.53 3.95
N ASP A 251 18.29 -4.85 3.89
CA ASP A 251 17.12 -5.51 4.43
C ASP A 251 17.16 -5.44 5.96
N HIS A 252 16.50 -4.44 6.51
CA HIS A 252 16.17 -4.43 7.93
C HIS A 252 14.77 -5.03 8.11
N LEU A 253 14.70 -6.36 8.02
CA LEU A 253 13.57 -7.10 8.54
C LEU A 253 13.63 -7.05 10.08
N PRO A 254 12.60 -6.56 10.78
CA PRO A 254 12.44 -6.91 12.17
C PRO A 254 12.20 -8.42 12.21
N ARG A 255 13.17 -9.20 12.69
CA ARG A 255 12.94 -10.61 13.03
C ARG A 255 11.94 -10.60 14.17
N GLU A 256 10.74 -11.11 13.90
CA GLU A 256 9.79 -11.44 14.97
C GLU A 256 10.47 -12.42 15.91
N GLN A 257 10.60 -12.03 17.18
CA GLN A 257 10.82 -12.93 18.30
C GLN A 257 9.48 -13.42 18.84
#